data_775f5369a094f8a7780be1a90bbd18af
#
_entry.id   775f5369a094f8a7780be1a90bbd18af
#
_cell.length_a   1.000
_cell.length_b   1.000
_cell.length_c   1.000
_cell.angle_alpha   90.00
_cell.angle_beta   90.00
_cell.angle_gamma   90.00
#
_symmetry.space_group_name_H-M   'P 1'
#
loop_
_entity.id
_entity.type
_entity.pdbx_description
1 polymer ?
#
loop_
_entity_poly.entity_id
_entity_poly.type
_entity_poly.pdbx_seq_one_letter_code
_entity_poly.pdbx_strand_id
1 'polypeptide(L)'
;MIVPQKANAIVTMAHGAGAGMNHPFMVSLAELLAEAGIASLRFNFPFMEKQQRRPDTPAVAHKTIESAIRKSEKLFPSLPLFVSGKSFGGRMSSQYLSENSDSAVKGIIFFGFPLHPPGKPSIDRAEHLKQVKFPMLFLQGTRDELAKLDLIEAVCKSLRTATLVKIEGANHAFKAGKQEILPILANTAHDWIMKQIQKKNKRGAGK
;
A
#
# COMPACT_ATOMS: atom_id res chain seq x y z
N MET A 1 2.44 -15.73 -3.29
CA MET A 1 3.24 -15.35 -2.10
C MET A 1 4.70 -15.56 -2.44
N ILE A 2 5.56 -14.65 -2.03
CA ILE A 2 7.03 -14.77 -2.13
C ILE A 2 7.59 -14.57 -0.73
N VAL A 3 8.47 -15.47 -0.29
CA VAL A 3 9.07 -15.42 1.06
C VAL A 3 10.57 -15.61 0.91
N PRO A 4 11.37 -14.58 1.23
CA PRO A 4 12.82 -14.71 1.22
C PRO A 4 13.30 -15.60 2.37
N GLN A 5 14.49 -16.17 2.25
CA GLN A 5 15.07 -17.07 3.25
C GLN A 5 15.19 -16.42 4.64
N LYS A 6 15.46 -15.12 4.68
CA LYS A 6 15.45 -14.30 5.92
C LYS A 6 14.52 -13.12 5.71
N ALA A 7 13.26 -13.25 6.18
CA ALA A 7 12.28 -12.18 6.10
C ALA A 7 12.35 -11.30 7.36
N ASN A 8 12.41 -9.97 7.17
CA ASN A 8 12.37 -8.97 8.22
C ASN A 8 10.94 -8.49 8.54
N ALA A 9 10.04 -8.61 7.56
CA ALA A 9 8.63 -8.25 7.65
C ALA A 9 7.82 -8.99 6.59
N ILE A 10 6.51 -8.96 6.72
CA ILE A 10 5.57 -9.39 5.67
C ILE A 10 4.67 -8.23 5.26
N VAL A 11 4.38 -8.13 3.97
CA VAL A 11 3.45 -7.15 3.41
C VAL A 11 2.34 -7.84 2.63
N THR A 12 1.06 -7.50 2.91
CA THR A 12 -0.04 -7.86 2.01
C THR A 12 -0.06 -6.88 0.84
N MET A 13 -0.34 -7.35 -0.36
CA MET A 13 -0.31 -6.53 -1.57
C MET A 13 -1.63 -6.64 -2.34
N ALA A 14 -2.47 -5.61 -2.20
CA ALA A 14 -3.75 -5.48 -2.89
C ALA A 14 -3.57 -4.81 -4.26
N HIS A 15 -4.12 -5.44 -5.31
CA HIS A 15 -4.02 -4.93 -6.68
C HIS A 15 -4.98 -3.76 -6.97
N GLY A 16 -4.77 -3.06 -8.08
CA GLY A 16 -5.64 -2.00 -8.59
C GLY A 16 -6.91 -2.52 -9.27
N ALA A 17 -7.79 -1.60 -9.68
CA ALA A 17 -9.06 -1.96 -10.33
C ALA A 17 -8.90 -2.61 -11.71
N GLY A 18 -7.82 -2.30 -12.43
CA GLY A 18 -7.62 -2.72 -13.82
C GLY A 18 -6.82 -4.00 -14.01
N ALA A 19 -6.29 -4.62 -12.95
CA ALA A 19 -5.38 -5.76 -13.08
C ALA A 19 -5.26 -6.54 -11.77
N GLY A 20 -5.15 -7.86 -11.84
CA GLY A 20 -5.07 -8.76 -10.69
C GLY A 20 -3.67 -8.92 -10.09
N MET A 21 -3.55 -9.84 -9.15
CA MET A 21 -2.31 -10.11 -8.40
C MET A 21 -1.14 -10.59 -9.28
N ASN A 22 -1.41 -11.08 -10.49
CA ASN A 22 -0.40 -11.56 -11.44
C ASN A 22 0.00 -10.50 -12.48
N HIS A 23 -0.51 -9.28 -12.37
CA HIS A 23 -0.05 -8.19 -13.23
C HIS A 23 1.47 -7.95 -13.05
N PRO A 24 2.24 -7.70 -14.13
CA PRO A 24 3.70 -7.53 -14.06
C PRO A 24 4.17 -6.57 -12.96
N PHE A 25 3.51 -5.42 -12.80
CA PHE A 25 3.81 -4.48 -11.71
C PHE A 25 3.77 -5.16 -10.33
N MET A 26 2.74 -5.97 -10.06
CA MET A 26 2.56 -6.62 -8.76
C MET A 26 3.56 -7.76 -8.55
N VAL A 27 3.90 -8.48 -9.63
CA VAL A 27 4.88 -9.57 -9.61
C VAL A 27 6.26 -9.02 -9.37
N SER A 28 6.73 -8.12 -10.23
CA SER A 28 8.10 -7.57 -10.13
C SER A 28 8.33 -6.76 -8.86
N LEU A 29 7.31 -6.02 -8.38
CA LEU A 29 7.42 -5.33 -7.09
C LEU A 29 7.58 -6.33 -5.94
N ALA A 30 6.85 -7.45 -5.96
CA ALA A 30 6.96 -8.49 -4.93
C ALA A 30 8.31 -9.21 -4.96
N GLU A 31 8.91 -9.41 -6.15
CA GLU A 31 10.24 -9.98 -6.33
C GLU A 31 11.31 -9.04 -5.75
N LEU A 32 11.28 -7.76 -6.12
CA LEU A 32 12.21 -6.76 -5.59
C LEU A 32 12.09 -6.58 -4.06
N LEU A 33 10.88 -6.64 -3.51
CA LEU A 33 10.68 -6.64 -2.06
C LEU A 33 11.30 -7.89 -1.40
N ALA A 34 11.18 -9.06 -2.04
CA ALA A 34 11.77 -10.28 -1.52
C ALA A 34 13.30 -10.24 -1.57
N GLU A 35 13.92 -9.69 -2.62
CA GLU A 35 15.36 -9.44 -2.71
C GLU A 35 15.83 -8.52 -1.56
N ALA A 36 14.99 -7.56 -1.15
CA ALA A 36 15.24 -6.68 -0.01
C ALA A 36 14.86 -7.31 1.36
N GLY A 37 14.54 -8.60 1.42
CA GLY A 37 14.21 -9.29 2.68
C GLY A 37 12.79 -9.03 3.21
N ILE A 38 11.85 -8.61 2.36
CA ILE A 38 10.45 -8.40 2.73
C ILE A 38 9.57 -9.48 2.08
N ALA A 39 8.95 -10.33 2.89
CA ALA A 39 7.97 -11.30 2.42
C ALA A 39 6.70 -10.59 1.90
N SER A 40 6.04 -11.18 0.91
CA SER A 40 4.81 -10.61 0.34
C SER A 40 3.71 -11.64 0.13
N LEU A 41 2.47 -11.25 0.44
CA LEU A 41 1.26 -12.00 0.14
C LEU A 41 0.41 -11.18 -0.83
N ARG A 42 0.43 -11.54 -2.12
CA ARG A 42 -0.45 -10.99 -3.15
C ARG A 42 -1.75 -11.78 -3.19
N PHE A 43 -2.86 -11.13 -3.42
CA PHE A 43 -4.18 -11.76 -3.51
C PHE A 43 -5.04 -11.06 -4.56
N ASN A 44 -6.05 -11.76 -5.06
CA ASN A 44 -7.08 -11.17 -5.91
C ASN A 44 -8.31 -10.76 -5.08
N PHE A 45 -8.92 -9.64 -5.47
CA PHE A 45 -10.29 -9.35 -5.09
C PHE A 45 -11.28 -10.25 -5.86
N PRO A 46 -12.47 -10.56 -5.30
CA PRO A 46 -13.46 -11.44 -5.94
C PRO A 46 -13.86 -11.02 -7.36
N PHE A 47 -13.95 -9.71 -7.66
CA PHE A 47 -14.27 -9.25 -9.01
C PHE A 47 -13.23 -9.71 -10.04
N MET A 48 -11.95 -9.79 -9.65
CA MET A 48 -10.88 -10.26 -10.54
C MET A 48 -10.94 -11.77 -10.75
N GLU A 49 -11.21 -12.55 -9.70
CA GLU A 49 -11.43 -14.01 -9.81
C GLU A 49 -12.62 -14.33 -10.71
N LYS A 50 -13.67 -13.53 -10.64
CA LYS A 50 -14.88 -13.66 -11.47
C LYS A 50 -14.77 -13.01 -12.84
N GLN A 51 -13.60 -12.47 -13.21
CA GLN A 51 -13.33 -11.75 -14.46
C GLN A 51 -14.32 -10.58 -14.72
N GLN A 52 -14.78 -9.95 -13.66
CA GLN A 52 -15.70 -8.81 -13.74
C GLN A 52 -14.93 -7.51 -14.00
N ARG A 53 -15.49 -6.64 -14.84
CA ARG A 53 -14.90 -5.31 -15.15
C ARG A 53 -15.07 -4.31 -14.01
N ARG A 54 -16.15 -4.42 -13.24
CA ARG A 54 -16.48 -3.50 -12.15
C ARG A 54 -15.83 -3.99 -10.86
N PRO A 55 -15.05 -3.16 -10.17
CA PRO A 55 -14.51 -3.51 -8.86
C PRO A 55 -15.59 -3.83 -7.83
N ASP A 56 -15.24 -4.65 -6.85
CA ASP A 56 -16.09 -4.98 -5.72
C ASP A 56 -16.51 -3.74 -4.93
N THR A 57 -17.65 -3.85 -4.25
CA THR A 57 -18.07 -2.85 -3.26
C THR A 57 -17.05 -2.78 -2.11
N PRO A 58 -16.99 -1.66 -1.37
CA PRO A 58 -16.11 -1.56 -0.20
C PRO A 58 -16.30 -2.71 0.79
N ALA A 59 -17.53 -3.11 1.08
CA ALA A 59 -17.81 -4.19 2.01
C ALA A 59 -17.18 -5.54 1.61
N VAL A 60 -17.21 -5.89 0.32
CA VAL A 60 -16.58 -7.12 -0.20
C VAL A 60 -15.06 -6.98 -0.20
N ALA A 61 -14.54 -5.83 -0.63
CA ALA A 61 -13.11 -5.56 -0.64
C ALA A 61 -12.51 -5.60 0.78
N HIS A 62 -13.19 -5.03 1.77
CA HIS A 62 -12.76 -5.03 3.18
C HIS A 62 -12.66 -6.45 3.74
N LYS A 63 -13.64 -7.33 3.48
CA LYS A 63 -13.59 -8.75 3.89
C LYS A 63 -12.41 -9.49 3.27
N THR A 64 -12.07 -9.18 2.01
CA THR A 64 -10.94 -9.79 1.33
C THR A 64 -9.61 -9.31 1.94
N ILE A 65 -9.49 -8.02 2.24
CA ILE A 65 -8.32 -7.44 2.90
C ILE A 65 -8.15 -8.03 4.31
N GLU A 66 -9.22 -8.11 5.08
CA GLU A 66 -9.23 -8.75 6.40
C GLU A 66 -8.72 -10.19 6.32
N SER A 67 -9.21 -10.97 5.36
CA SER A 67 -8.78 -12.35 5.15
C SER A 67 -7.30 -12.45 4.81
N ALA A 68 -6.76 -11.53 3.99
CA ALA A 68 -5.34 -11.47 3.65
C ALA A 68 -4.48 -11.10 4.88
N ILE A 69 -4.92 -10.17 5.70
CA ILE A 69 -4.27 -9.79 6.97
C ILE A 69 -4.21 -11.00 7.90
N ARG A 70 -5.36 -11.61 8.22
CA ARG A 70 -5.45 -12.80 9.09
C ARG A 70 -4.62 -13.97 8.58
N LYS A 71 -4.60 -14.20 7.26
CA LYS A 71 -3.77 -15.24 6.66
C LYS A 71 -2.28 -14.97 6.87
N SER A 72 -1.85 -13.71 6.71
CA SER A 72 -0.46 -13.32 6.93
C SER A 72 -0.05 -13.47 8.40
N GLU A 73 -0.90 -13.06 9.34
CA GLU A 73 -0.67 -13.24 10.78
C GLU A 73 -0.53 -14.73 11.15
N LYS A 74 -1.42 -15.57 10.61
CA LYS A 74 -1.38 -17.01 10.87
C LYS A 74 -0.13 -17.68 10.32
N LEU A 75 0.32 -17.29 9.12
CA LEU A 75 1.50 -17.90 8.48
C LEU A 75 2.82 -17.39 9.05
N PHE A 76 2.85 -16.14 9.50
CA PHE A 76 4.08 -15.46 9.94
C PHE A 76 3.86 -14.67 11.25
N PRO A 77 3.52 -15.37 12.35
CA PRO A 77 3.13 -14.70 13.61
C PRO A 77 4.24 -13.87 14.23
N SER A 78 5.50 -14.17 13.91
CA SER A 78 6.69 -13.45 14.41
C SER A 78 7.10 -12.25 13.56
N LEU A 79 6.60 -12.14 12.31
CA LEU A 79 6.99 -11.05 11.42
C LEU A 79 6.11 -9.82 11.61
N PRO A 80 6.70 -8.61 11.66
CA PRO A 80 5.93 -7.37 11.57
C PRO A 80 5.11 -7.33 10.28
N LEU A 81 3.79 -7.14 10.39
CA LEU A 81 2.86 -7.13 9.28
C LEU A 81 2.59 -5.69 8.80
N PHE A 82 2.75 -5.46 7.51
CA PHE A 82 2.36 -4.24 6.82
C PHE A 82 1.30 -4.55 5.76
N VAL A 83 0.51 -3.54 5.43
CA VAL A 83 -0.49 -3.62 4.35
C VAL A 83 -0.03 -2.73 3.21
N SER A 84 -0.21 -3.16 1.98
CA SER A 84 0.05 -2.30 0.83
C SER A 84 -1.00 -2.46 -0.26
N GLY A 85 -1.10 -1.46 -1.13
CA GLY A 85 -1.96 -1.58 -2.28
C GLY A 85 -1.66 -0.57 -3.38
N LYS A 86 -1.88 -1.04 -4.61
CA LYS A 86 -1.88 -0.23 -5.81
C LYS A 86 -3.26 0.39 -5.99
N SER A 87 -3.33 1.72 -6.11
CA SER A 87 -4.56 2.42 -6.51
C SER A 87 -5.80 2.00 -5.67
N PHE A 88 -6.80 1.37 -6.28
CA PHE A 88 -8.00 0.85 -5.63
C PHE A 88 -7.67 0.00 -4.39
N GLY A 89 -6.71 -0.91 -4.50
CA GLY A 89 -6.31 -1.78 -3.40
C GLY A 89 -5.80 -0.98 -2.19
N GLY A 90 -4.99 0.04 -2.42
CA GLY A 90 -4.50 0.93 -1.34
C GLY A 90 -5.64 1.69 -0.67
N ARG A 91 -6.56 2.27 -1.46
CA ARG A 91 -7.72 2.99 -0.94
C ARG A 91 -8.65 2.08 -0.13
N MET A 92 -8.97 0.88 -0.62
CA MET A 92 -9.81 -0.08 0.12
C MET A 92 -9.13 -0.53 1.42
N SER A 93 -7.82 -0.78 1.37
CA SER A 93 -7.04 -1.15 2.55
C SER A 93 -7.05 -0.05 3.63
N SER A 94 -6.91 1.21 3.24
CA SER A 94 -6.97 2.32 4.20
C SER A 94 -8.38 2.57 4.75
N GLN A 95 -9.42 2.35 3.96
CA GLN A 95 -10.81 2.40 4.45
C GLN A 95 -11.05 1.30 5.49
N TYR A 96 -10.63 0.06 5.22
CA TYR A 96 -10.72 -1.02 6.19
C TYR A 96 -9.97 -0.67 7.49
N LEU A 97 -8.72 -0.17 7.39
CA LEU A 97 -7.89 0.16 8.56
C LEU A 97 -8.38 1.41 9.32
N SER A 98 -9.15 2.30 8.69
CA SER A 98 -9.75 3.44 9.38
C SER A 98 -10.84 3.01 10.38
N GLU A 99 -11.49 1.88 10.12
CA GLU A 99 -12.54 1.28 10.94
C GLU A 99 -12.01 0.20 11.91
N ASN A 100 -10.79 -0.33 11.65
CA ASN A 100 -10.20 -1.47 12.37
C ASN A 100 -8.83 -1.10 12.97
N SER A 101 -8.85 -0.24 13.98
CA SER A 101 -7.64 0.30 14.62
C SER A 101 -6.87 -0.69 15.50
N ASP A 102 -7.48 -1.81 15.88
CA ASP A 102 -6.89 -2.84 16.76
C ASP A 102 -6.14 -3.94 15.98
N SER A 103 -6.01 -3.77 14.67
CA SER A 103 -5.24 -4.67 13.82
C SER A 103 -3.76 -4.75 14.23
N ALA A 104 -3.15 -5.93 14.09
CA ALA A 104 -1.72 -6.14 14.31
C ALA A 104 -0.81 -5.44 13.28
N VAL A 105 -1.40 -4.79 12.28
CA VAL A 105 -0.72 -4.04 11.21
C VAL A 105 0.18 -2.95 11.80
N LYS A 106 1.38 -2.80 11.24
CA LYS A 106 2.40 -1.82 11.67
C LYS A 106 2.43 -0.57 10.79
N GLY A 107 1.77 -0.59 9.65
CA GLY A 107 1.69 0.53 8.72
C GLY A 107 1.09 0.14 7.38
N ILE A 108 0.79 1.15 6.57
CA ILE A 108 0.21 0.98 5.22
C ILE A 108 1.03 1.72 4.18
N ILE A 109 1.21 1.11 2.99
CA ILE A 109 1.97 1.65 1.87
C ILE A 109 1.04 1.80 0.66
N PHE A 110 0.98 2.99 0.12
CA PHE A 110 0.22 3.31 -1.08
C PHE A 110 1.15 3.43 -2.30
N PHE A 111 0.95 2.58 -3.27
CA PHE A 111 1.56 2.70 -4.59
C PHE A 111 0.58 3.44 -5.52
N GLY A 112 0.61 4.80 -5.46
CA GLY A 112 -0.32 5.68 -6.18
C GLY A 112 -1.72 5.68 -5.54
N PHE A 113 -1.94 6.53 -4.53
CA PHE A 113 -3.26 6.70 -3.93
C PHE A 113 -4.18 7.45 -4.91
N PRO A 114 -5.36 6.89 -5.28
CA PRO A 114 -6.26 7.52 -6.25
C PRO A 114 -7.15 8.56 -5.54
N LEU A 115 -6.63 9.78 -5.37
CA LEU A 115 -7.29 10.84 -4.60
C LEU A 115 -8.62 11.28 -5.22
N HIS A 116 -8.73 11.24 -6.55
CA HIS A 116 -9.94 11.64 -7.28
C HIS A 116 -10.10 10.87 -8.60
N PRO A 117 -11.27 10.93 -9.25
CA PRO A 117 -11.42 10.47 -10.63
C PRO A 117 -10.62 11.35 -11.61
N PRO A 118 -10.26 10.85 -12.80
CA PRO A 118 -9.61 11.65 -13.83
C PRO A 118 -10.44 12.91 -14.15
N GLY A 119 -9.78 14.06 -14.26
CA GLY A 119 -10.43 15.32 -14.64
C GLY A 119 -11.40 15.92 -13.61
N LYS A 120 -11.54 15.32 -12.42
CA LYS A 120 -12.42 15.79 -11.34
C LYS A 120 -11.63 15.90 -10.02
N PRO A 121 -10.73 16.88 -9.88
CA PRO A 121 -9.94 17.05 -8.67
C PRO A 121 -10.81 17.22 -7.43
N SER A 122 -10.56 16.42 -6.39
CA SER A 122 -11.17 16.51 -5.06
C SER A 122 -10.31 15.78 -4.04
N ILE A 123 -10.61 15.95 -2.75
CA ILE A 123 -9.95 15.24 -1.65
C ILE A 123 -10.89 14.23 -0.95
N ASP A 124 -12.12 14.07 -1.42
CA ASP A 124 -13.15 13.27 -0.77
C ASP A 124 -12.73 11.83 -0.51
N ARG A 125 -11.96 11.26 -1.44
CA ARG A 125 -11.46 9.89 -1.28
C ARG A 125 -10.41 9.73 -0.17
N ALA A 126 -9.91 10.82 0.39
CA ALA A 126 -8.93 10.83 1.48
C ALA A 126 -9.56 11.12 2.86
N GLU A 127 -10.85 11.44 2.96
CA GLU A 127 -11.49 11.84 4.21
C GLU A 127 -11.30 10.80 5.34
N HIS A 128 -11.43 9.50 5.03
CA HIS A 128 -11.25 8.41 5.99
C HIS A 128 -9.81 8.29 6.52
N LEU A 129 -8.80 8.86 5.83
CA LEU A 129 -7.40 8.78 6.25
C LEU A 129 -7.14 9.49 7.58
N LYS A 130 -7.99 10.43 7.97
CA LYS A 130 -7.95 11.11 9.28
C LYS A 130 -8.18 10.14 10.45
N GLN A 131 -8.90 9.03 10.22
CA GLN A 131 -9.18 7.98 11.20
C GLN A 131 -8.11 6.88 11.21
N VAL A 132 -7.23 6.81 10.20
CA VAL A 132 -6.16 5.82 10.15
C VAL A 132 -5.09 6.14 11.19
N LYS A 133 -4.95 5.29 12.19
CA LYS A 133 -3.99 5.45 13.31
C LYS A 133 -2.59 4.90 13.00
N PHE A 134 -2.46 4.14 11.93
CA PHE A 134 -1.21 3.52 11.50
C PHE A 134 -0.33 4.50 10.73
N PRO A 135 1.02 4.34 10.79
CA PRO A 135 1.92 5.02 9.86
C PRO A 135 1.53 4.76 8.41
N MET A 136 1.59 5.80 7.58
CA MET A 136 1.21 5.76 6.17
C MET A 136 2.39 6.20 5.29
N LEU A 137 2.72 5.41 4.27
CA LEU A 137 3.67 5.80 3.22
C LEU A 137 2.91 5.99 1.91
N PHE A 138 3.00 7.18 1.35
CA PHE A 138 2.49 7.49 0.02
C PHE A 138 3.66 7.57 -0.96
N LEU A 139 3.72 6.63 -1.91
CA LEU A 139 4.59 6.67 -3.08
C LEU A 139 3.74 7.19 -4.24
N GLN A 140 3.95 8.45 -4.63
CA GLN A 140 3.03 9.15 -5.54
C GLN A 140 3.77 9.75 -6.72
N GLY A 141 3.32 9.45 -7.93
CA GLY A 141 3.84 10.07 -9.15
C GLY A 141 3.49 11.55 -9.23
N THR A 142 4.45 12.40 -9.64
CA THR A 142 4.21 13.85 -9.76
C THR A 142 3.31 14.22 -10.95
N ARG A 143 3.08 13.28 -11.89
CA ARG A 143 2.16 13.41 -13.02
C ARG A 143 0.98 12.45 -12.94
N ASP A 144 0.61 12.05 -11.71
CA ASP A 144 -0.51 11.13 -11.50
C ASP A 144 -1.85 11.83 -11.75
N GLU A 145 -2.55 11.40 -12.80
CA GLU A 145 -3.84 11.95 -13.22
C GLU A 145 -5.00 11.64 -12.26
N LEU A 146 -4.80 10.73 -11.30
CA LEU A 146 -5.78 10.39 -10.25
C LEU A 146 -5.46 11.04 -8.90
N ALA A 147 -4.37 11.82 -8.81
CA ALA A 147 -3.98 12.51 -7.59
C ALA A 147 -3.18 13.78 -7.94
N LYS A 148 -3.89 14.88 -8.16
CA LYS A 148 -3.26 16.17 -8.43
C LYS A 148 -2.25 16.49 -7.33
N LEU A 149 -1.01 16.84 -7.72
CA LEU A 149 0.14 16.88 -6.81
C LEU A 149 -0.08 17.82 -5.62
N ASP A 150 -0.56 19.03 -5.87
CA ASP A 150 -0.85 20.01 -4.82
C ASP A 150 -1.89 19.53 -3.80
N LEU A 151 -2.91 18.77 -4.26
CA LEU A 151 -3.94 18.23 -3.40
C LEU A 151 -3.42 17.07 -2.53
N ILE A 152 -2.66 16.14 -3.11
CA ILE A 152 -2.12 15.01 -2.31
C ILE A 152 -1.05 15.50 -1.33
N GLU A 153 -0.25 16.50 -1.67
CA GLU A 153 0.68 17.15 -0.76
C GLU A 153 -0.06 17.78 0.43
N ALA A 154 -1.14 18.54 0.17
CA ALA A 154 -1.95 19.15 1.21
C ALA A 154 -2.60 18.10 2.12
N VAL A 155 -3.15 17.02 1.55
CA VAL A 155 -3.70 15.89 2.31
C VAL A 155 -2.62 15.27 3.21
N CYS A 156 -1.47 14.89 2.65
CA CYS A 156 -0.42 14.25 3.44
C CYS A 156 0.12 15.16 4.55
N LYS A 157 0.24 16.47 4.28
CA LYS A 157 0.67 17.47 5.28
C LYS A 157 -0.32 17.58 6.44
N SER A 158 -1.61 17.37 6.19
CA SER A 158 -2.66 17.41 7.23
C SER A 158 -2.69 16.16 8.10
N LEU A 159 -2.05 15.06 7.70
CA LEU A 159 -2.08 13.78 8.38
C LEU A 159 -0.81 13.56 9.21
N ARG A 160 -0.95 13.39 10.53
CA ARG A 160 0.18 13.26 11.48
C ARG A 160 1.04 12.01 11.25
N THR A 161 0.50 10.98 10.62
CA THR A 161 1.14 9.67 10.41
C THR A 161 1.59 9.45 8.97
N ALA A 162 1.37 10.42 8.07
CA ALA A 162 1.71 10.29 6.66
C ALA A 162 3.17 10.66 6.38
N THR A 163 3.76 9.91 5.46
CA THR A 163 5.03 10.21 4.78
C THR A 163 4.74 10.21 3.29
N LEU A 164 4.99 11.31 2.61
CA LEU A 164 4.86 11.41 1.15
C LEU A 164 6.25 11.34 0.51
N VAL A 165 6.42 10.43 -0.44
CA VAL A 165 7.58 10.37 -1.33
C VAL A 165 7.09 10.57 -2.77
N LYS A 166 7.57 11.63 -3.38
CA LYS A 166 7.24 11.98 -4.77
C LYS A 166 8.13 11.20 -5.73
N ILE A 167 7.52 10.58 -6.73
CA ILE A 167 8.22 9.88 -7.81
C ILE A 167 8.17 10.78 -9.03
N GLU A 168 9.28 11.45 -9.28
CA GLU A 168 9.37 12.53 -10.27
C GLU A 168 9.04 12.04 -11.69
N GLY A 169 8.20 12.78 -12.40
CA GLY A 169 7.76 12.49 -13.76
C GLY A 169 6.85 11.28 -13.92
N ALA A 170 6.61 10.50 -12.87
CA ALA A 170 5.80 9.30 -12.95
C ALA A 170 4.29 9.61 -13.00
N ASN A 171 3.57 8.88 -13.87
CA ASN A 171 2.10 8.90 -13.92
C ASN A 171 1.49 7.87 -12.93
N HIS A 172 0.15 7.70 -12.95
CA HIS A 172 -0.52 6.72 -12.08
C HIS A 172 -0.04 5.27 -12.25
N ALA A 173 0.41 4.90 -13.45
CA ALA A 173 0.98 3.57 -13.71
C ALA A 173 2.46 3.44 -13.32
N PHE A 174 3.07 4.48 -12.75
CA PHE A 174 4.49 4.59 -12.44
C PHE A 174 5.39 4.48 -13.69
N LYS A 175 4.96 5.09 -14.79
CA LYS A 175 5.78 5.28 -16.00
C LYS A 175 6.36 6.70 -16.00
N ALA A 176 7.67 6.82 -16.13
CA ALA A 176 8.41 8.09 -16.23
C ALA A 176 9.49 7.99 -17.32
N GLY A 177 9.09 8.12 -18.58
CA GLY A 177 10.00 7.98 -19.72
C GLY A 177 10.67 6.61 -19.76
N LYS A 178 12.02 6.59 -19.79
CA LYS A 178 12.84 5.38 -19.76
C LYS A 178 13.31 4.96 -18.35
N GLN A 179 12.90 5.69 -17.30
CA GLN A 179 13.35 5.44 -15.95
C GLN A 179 12.72 4.16 -15.38
N GLU A 180 13.52 3.30 -14.76
CA GLU A 180 13.04 2.14 -14.03
C GLU A 180 12.57 2.57 -12.63
N ILE A 181 11.26 2.61 -12.44
CA ILE A 181 10.65 3.11 -11.19
C ILE A 181 10.48 2.00 -10.15
N LEU A 182 10.28 0.75 -10.55
CA LEU A 182 10.00 -0.35 -9.61
C LEU A 182 11.08 -0.53 -8.53
N PRO A 183 12.39 -0.50 -8.85
CA PRO A 183 13.43 -0.57 -7.82
C PRO A 183 13.36 0.59 -6.82
N ILE A 184 13.03 1.79 -7.29
CA ILE A 184 12.87 2.97 -6.42
C ILE A 184 11.70 2.76 -5.46
N LEU A 185 10.56 2.24 -5.94
CA LEU A 185 9.40 1.93 -5.10
C LEU A 185 9.72 0.87 -4.06
N ALA A 186 10.39 -0.23 -4.47
CA ALA A 186 10.74 -1.33 -3.58
C ALA A 186 11.71 -0.89 -2.48
N ASN A 187 12.80 -0.19 -2.84
CA ASN A 187 13.81 0.28 -1.90
C ASN A 187 13.20 1.30 -0.92
N THR A 188 12.40 2.25 -1.42
CA THR A 188 11.74 3.23 -0.55
C THR A 188 10.76 2.57 0.42
N ALA A 189 10.00 1.58 -0.04
CA ALA A 189 9.11 0.81 0.82
C ALA A 189 9.87 0.01 1.88
N HIS A 190 10.96 -0.69 1.49
CA HIS A 190 11.86 -1.40 2.40
C HIS A 190 12.40 -0.47 3.49
N ASP A 191 13.04 0.64 3.12
CA ASP A 191 13.67 1.56 4.07
C ASP A 191 12.65 2.14 5.06
N TRP A 192 11.45 2.46 4.55
CA TRP A 192 10.38 2.94 5.40
C TRP A 192 9.89 1.85 6.37
N ILE A 193 9.70 0.60 5.92
CA ILE A 193 9.34 -0.55 6.76
C ILE A 193 10.36 -0.73 7.87
N MET A 194 11.66 -0.79 7.54
CA MET A 194 12.74 -0.98 8.52
C MET A 194 12.78 0.14 9.55
N LYS A 195 12.53 1.38 9.13
CA LYS A 195 12.42 2.52 10.03
C LYS A 195 11.23 2.41 11.01
N GLN A 196 10.07 1.87 10.58
CA GLN A 196 8.93 1.66 11.48
C GLN A 196 9.21 0.55 12.51
N ILE A 197 9.88 -0.52 12.09
CA ILE A 197 10.29 -1.61 13.00
C ILE A 197 11.25 -1.10 14.08
N GLN A 198 12.27 -0.33 13.71
CA GLN A 198 13.26 0.22 14.64
C GLN A 198 12.66 1.21 15.65
N LYS A 199 11.72 2.07 15.21
CA LYS A 199 11.03 3.03 16.11
C LYS A 199 10.28 2.33 17.24
N LYS A 200 9.71 1.16 16.98
CA LYS A 200 8.96 0.39 17.98
C LYS A 200 9.89 -0.25 19.01
N ASN A 201 11.03 -0.78 18.57
CA ASN A 201 12.01 -1.40 19.47
C ASN A 201 12.56 -0.38 20.48
N LYS A 202 12.84 0.88 20.05
CA LYS A 202 13.26 1.96 20.95
C LYS A 202 12.19 2.36 21.98
N ARG A 203 10.89 2.29 21.63
CA ARG A 203 9.79 2.61 22.57
C ARG A 203 9.50 1.46 23.55
N GLY A 204 9.84 0.23 23.19
CA GLY A 204 9.70 -0.94 24.06
C GLY A 204 10.85 -1.13 25.04
N ALA A 205 12.05 -0.62 24.73
CA ALA A 205 13.23 -0.72 25.59
C ALA A 205 13.34 0.41 26.65
N GLY A 206 12.42 1.37 26.62
CA GLY A 206 12.37 2.50 27.57
C GLY A 206 11.21 2.42 28.58
N LYS A 207 10.62 1.25 28.73
CA LYS A 207 9.67 0.90 29.79
C LYS A 207 10.22 -0.26 30.62
#